data_9ca3d53b9c1a23f278064e1c297fca04
#
_entry.id   9ca3d53b9c1a23f278064e1c297fca04
#
_cell.length_a   1.000
_cell.length_b   1.000
_cell.length_c   1.000
_cell.angle_alpha   90.00
_cell.angle_beta   90.00
_cell.angle_gamma   90.00
#
_symmetry.space_group_name_H-M   'P 1'
#
loop_
_entity.id
_entity.type
_entity.pdbx_description
1 polymer ?
#
loop_
_entity_poly.entity_id
_entity_poly.type
_entity_poly.pdbx_seq_one_letter_code
_entity_poly.pdbx_strand_id
1 'polypeptide(L)'
;PCVSDIYITDKNGDKVDTVGNGTYDVHVLFNRDMDQETDPMVSYGPDDPYTDYTLKGQWNSAREWVGKMPIKVLINQGHQYFRVKDAAAADDHWLTTGTDWGRFEFDVTASGAEALTLQSEGRVGSIYLNWTQDEYDTMAGYNIYRSETGEEGSFKKINSSILSSEEKEYEDKKVEAGKKYYYYFTVVDTAMSESR
;
A
#
# COMPACT_ATOMS: atom_id res chain seq x y z
N PRO A 1 14.83 23.22 16.45
CA PRO A 1 14.65 21.78 16.32
C PRO A 1 14.79 21.32 14.87
N CYS A 2 15.18 20.07 14.65
CA CYS A 2 15.19 19.45 13.35
C CYS A 2 14.80 17.97 13.49
N VAL A 3 14.30 17.40 12.39
CA VAL A 3 14.07 15.97 12.29
C VAL A 3 15.42 15.27 12.21
N SER A 4 15.66 14.33 13.11
CA SER A 4 16.90 13.54 13.14
C SER A 4 16.80 12.28 12.31
N ASP A 5 15.61 11.65 12.28
CA ASP A 5 15.34 10.45 11.50
C ASP A 5 13.83 10.32 11.18
N ILE A 6 13.50 9.67 10.08
CA ILE A 6 12.16 9.16 9.78
C ILE A 6 12.32 7.71 9.33
N TYR A 7 11.55 6.83 9.93
CA TYR A 7 11.50 5.44 9.49
C TYR A 7 10.07 4.90 9.54
N ILE A 8 9.85 3.86 8.77
CA ILE A 8 8.55 3.18 8.65
C ILE A 8 8.65 1.82 9.33
N THR A 9 7.60 1.42 10.03
CA THR A 9 7.47 0.05 10.52
C THR A 9 6.19 -0.61 9.99
N ASP A 10 6.30 -1.91 9.74
CA ASP A 10 5.17 -2.75 9.38
C ASP A 10 4.33 -3.14 10.61
N LYS A 11 3.30 -3.95 10.41
CA LYS A 11 2.40 -4.47 11.48
C LYS A 11 3.12 -5.30 12.55
N ASN A 12 4.32 -5.81 12.27
CA ASN A 12 5.13 -6.60 13.21
C ASN A 12 6.11 -5.72 13.99
N GLY A 13 6.23 -4.43 13.62
CA GLY A 13 7.19 -3.49 14.18
C GLY A 13 8.57 -3.54 13.49
N ASP A 14 8.71 -4.25 12.39
CA ASP A 14 9.95 -4.31 11.62
C ASP A 14 10.11 -3.06 10.75
N LYS A 15 11.33 -2.51 10.70
CA LYS A 15 11.64 -1.36 9.84
C LYS A 15 11.62 -1.78 8.38
N VAL A 16 10.95 -0.97 7.55
CA VAL A 16 10.84 -1.17 6.11
C VAL A 16 11.11 0.16 5.38
N ASP A 17 11.73 0.09 4.21
CA ASP A 17 11.96 1.19 3.27
C ASP A 17 11.13 1.06 1.98
N THR A 18 10.53 -0.11 1.79
CA THR A 18 9.65 -0.41 0.69
C THR A 18 8.32 -0.93 1.24
N VAL A 19 7.23 -0.31 0.80
CA VAL A 19 5.88 -0.59 1.30
C VAL A 19 4.92 -0.97 0.17
N GLY A 20 3.98 -1.84 0.47
CA GLY A 20 2.88 -2.23 -0.41
C GLY A 20 1.53 -1.73 0.12
N ASN A 21 0.43 -2.34 -0.35
CA ASN A 21 -0.88 -2.07 0.22
C ASN A 21 -0.91 -2.39 1.72
N GLY A 22 -1.41 -1.47 2.53
CA GLY A 22 -1.49 -1.67 3.97
C GLY A 22 -1.49 -0.38 4.76
N THR A 23 -1.44 -0.51 6.08
CA THR A 23 -1.26 0.62 6.99
C THR A 23 0.03 0.41 7.78
N TYR A 24 0.88 1.41 7.76
CA TYR A 24 2.20 1.42 8.37
C TYR A 24 2.28 2.49 9.44
N ASP A 25 3.21 2.32 10.39
CA ASP A 25 3.56 3.35 11.34
C ASP A 25 4.77 4.13 10.82
N VAL A 26 4.65 5.46 10.80
CA VAL A 26 5.73 6.38 10.44
C VAL A 26 6.22 7.04 11.72
N HIS A 27 7.47 6.81 12.06
CA HIS A 27 8.15 7.34 13.23
C HIS A 27 8.98 8.56 12.84
N VAL A 28 8.66 9.72 13.39
CA VAL A 28 9.41 10.95 13.18
C VAL A 28 10.18 11.27 14.46
N LEU A 29 11.50 11.23 14.38
CA LEU A 29 12.40 11.50 15.50
C LEU A 29 12.96 12.92 15.42
N PHE A 30 13.00 13.60 16.56
CA PHE A 30 13.53 14.95 16.69
C PHE A 30 14.83 14.98 17.49
N ASN A 31 15.70 15.94 17.20
CA ASN A 31 17.00 16.10 17.83
C ASN A 31 16.94 16.69 19.25
N ARG A 32 15.77 17.14 19.70
CA ARG A 32 15.51 17.73 21.02
C ARG A 32 14.06 17.48 21.46
N ASP A 33 13.75 17.83 22.70
CA ASP A 33 12.40 17.71 23.24
C ASP A 33 11.47 18.72 22.56
N MET A 34 10.30 18.25 22.16
CA MET A 34 9.29 18.98 21.40
C MET A 34 8.08 19.29 22.27
N ASP A 35 7.37 20.34 21.90
CA ASP A 35 6.07 20.68 22.48
C ASP A 35 5.02 19.68 21.98
N GLN A 36 4.53 18.84 22.91
CA GLN A 36 3.58 17.78 22.60
C GLN A 36 2.11 18.27 22.57
N GLU A 37 1.86 19.56 22.86
CA GLU A 37 0.54 20.16 22.69
C GLU A 37 0.26 20.54 21.23
N THR A 38 1.32 20.61 20.42
CA THR A 38 1.24 20.92 18.99
C THR A 38 1.74 19.74 18.16
N ASP A 39 0.88 19.17 17.32
CA ASP A 39 1.28 18.12 16.38
C ASP A 39 2.05 18.69 15.20
N PRO A 40 3.12 18.00 14.75
CA PRO A 40 3.78 18.33 13.50
C PRO A 40 2.84 18.06 12.30
N MET A 41 2.98 18.85 11.25
CA MET A 41 2.41 18.49 9.96
C MET A 41 3.38 17.56 9.24
N VAL A 42 3.04 16.27 9.18
CA VAL A 42 3.82 15.25 8.46
C VAL A 42 3.06 14.88 7.20
N SER A 43 3.74 14.98 6.06
CA SER A 43 3.18 14.65 4.76
C SER A 43 4.21 13.94 3.89
N TYR A 44 3.75 13.36 2.77
CA TYR A 44 4.61 12.77 1.76
C TYR A 44 4.01 12.94 0.37
N GLY A 45 4.83 12.74 -0.65
CA GLY A 45 4.46 12.78 -2.05
C GLY A 45 5.67 12.50 -2.95
N PRO A 46 5.45 12.21 -4.25
CA PRO A 46 6.52 11.96 -5.21
C PRO A 46 7.25 13.24 -5.64
N ASP A 47 6.54 14.37 -5.62
CA ASP A 47 7.02 15.64 -6.16
C ASP A 47 7.01 16.76 -5.09
N ASP A 48 7.97 17.70 -5.20
CA ASP A 48 7.99 18.91 -4.38
C ASP A 48 6.67 19.70 -4.54
N PRO A 49 6.00 20.09 -3.45
CA PRO A 49 6.42 20.19 -2.05
C PRO A 49 6.12 18.98 -1.14
N TYR A 50 5.89 17.79 -1.66
CA TYR A 50 5.67 16.53 -0.92
C TYR A 50 4.49 16.59 0.06
N THR A 51 3.37 17.15 -0.40
CA THR A 51 2.18 17.40 0.42
C THR A 51 0.93 16.68 -0.04
N ASP A 52 1.06 15.71 -0.95
CA ASP A 52 -0.07 15.01 -1.56
C ASP A 52 -0.87 14.22 -0.52
N TYR A 53 -0.17 13.67 0.48
CA TYR A 53 -0.76 12.89 1.54
C TYR A 53 -0.30 13.37 2.90
N THR A 54 -1.25 13.72 3.78
CA THR A 54 -0.96 14.16 5.15
C THR A 54 -1.27 13.04 6.14
N LEU A 55 -0.35 12.79 7.06
CA LEU A 55 -0.50 11.77 8.10
C LEU A 55 -1.22 12.35 9.31
N LYS A 56 -1.95 11.46 10.01
CA LYS A 56 -2.49 11.71 11.35
C LYS A 56 -1.75 10.82 12.35
N GLY A 57 -1.40 11.37 13.49
CA GLY A 57 -0.65 10.63 14.49
C GLY A 57 -0.71 11.29 15.85
N GLN A 58 0.21 10.91 16.71
CA GLN A 58 0.32 11.40 18.08
C GLN A 58 1.77 11.34 18.56
N TRP A 59 2.07 12.08 19.59
CA TRP A 59 3.35 12.00 20.28
C TRP A 59 3.46 10.71 21.08
N ASN A 60 4.50 9.94 20.80
CA ASN A 60 4.87 8.74 21.56
C ASN A 60 5.85 9.08 22.72
N SER A 61 6.65 10.11 22.54
CA SER A 61 7.56 10.67 23.56
C SER A 61 7.86 12.13 23.24
N ALA A 62 8.63 12.80 24.12
CA ALA A 62 9.06 14.18 23.87
C ALA A 62 9.88 14.36 22.58
N ARG A 63 10.42 13.31 22.00
CA ARG A 63 11.27 13.34 20.78
C ARG A 63 10.76 12.46 19.65
N GLU A 64 9.62 11.82 19.81
CA GLU A 64 9.09 10.91 18.81
C GLU A 64 7.60 11.14 18.60
N TRP A 65 7.23 11.43 17.36
CA TRP A 65 5.86 11.43 16.89
C TRP A 65 5.61 10.22 15.98
N VAL A 66 4.44 9.58 16.11
CA VAL A 66 4.08 8.40 15.32
C VAL A 66 2.77 8.66 14.58
N GLY A 67 2.81 8.53 13.27
CA GLY A 67 1.66 8.68 12.39
C GLY A 67 1.26 7.39 11.70
N LYS A 68 -0.02 7.24 11.38
CA LYS A 68 -0.54 6.14 10.57
C LYS A 68 -0.52 6.52 9.10
N MET A 69 0.10 5.65 8.28
CA MET A 69 0.25 5.83 6.85
C MET A 69 -0.48 4.72 6.09
N PRO A 70 -1.72 4.96 5.66
CA PRO A 70 -2.41 4.02 4.78
C PRO A 70 -1.86 4.14 3.36
N ILE A 71 -1.34 3.05 2.81
CA ILE A 71 -0.82 2.97 1.44
C ILE A 71 -1.80 2.18 0.56
N LYS A 72 -2.12 2.79 -0.59
CA LYS A 72 -2.81 2.15 -1.70
C LYS A 72 -1.90 2.23 -2.93
N VAL A 73 -1.31 1.13 -3.32
CA VAL A 73 -0.30 1.07 -4.38
C VAL A 73 -0.77 1.71 -5.69
N LEU A 74 -2.04 1.55 -6.06
CA LEU A 74 -2.60 2.15 -7.28
C LEU A 74 -2.57 3.69 -7.29
N ILE A 75 -2.48 4.33 -6.12
CA ILE A 75 -2.53 5.77 -5.97
C ILE A 75 -1.13 6.32 -5.65
N ASN A 76 -0.34 5.57 -4.88
CA ASN A 76 0.91 6.03 -4.29
C ASN A 76 2.16 5.41 -4.93
N GLN A 77 2.03 4.65 -6.03
CA GLN A 77 3.15 3.87 -6.59
C GLN A 77 4.35 4.75 -6.95
N GLY A 78 5.55 4.24 -6.63
CA GLY A 78 6.84 4.85 -6.94
C GLY A 78 7.53 5.45 -5.72
N HIS A 79 8.53 6.26 -6.00
CA HIS A 79 9.38 6.89 -5.00
C HIS A 79 8.67 8.04 -4.31
N GLN A 80 8.70 8.08 -2.98
CA GLN A 80 8.00 9.05 -2.16
C GLN A 80 8.99 9.72 -1.21
N TYR A 81 8.74 11.00 -0.91
CA TYR A 81 9.55 11.80 -0.01
C TYR A 81 8.69 12.36 1.13
N PHE A 82 9.24 12.33 2.34
CA PHE A 82 8.60 12.94 3.50
C PHE A 82 8.90 14.43 3.61
N ARG A 83 7.93 15.14 4.18
CA ARG A 83 8.04 16.51 4.64
C ARG A 83 7.48 16.64 6.04
N VAL A 84 8.22 17.32 6.92
CA VAL A 84 7.78 17.64 8.28
C VAL A 84 7.88 19.14 8.48
N LYS A 85 6.83 19.75 9.02
CA LYS A 85 6.80 21.17 9.37
C LYS A 85 5.93 21.42 10.60
N ASP A 86 5.96 22.66 11.08
CA ASP A 86 5.09 23.19 12.13
C ASP A 86 5.20 22.47 13.49
N ALA A 87 6.35 21.82 13.77
CA ALA A 87 6.67 21.31 15.10
C ALA A 87 7.48 22.32 15.90
N ALA A 88 7.12 22.56 17.14
CA ALA A 88 7.80 23.49 18.04
C ALA A 88 8.66 22.79 19.08
N ALA A 89 9.77 23.38 19.48
CA ALA A 89 10.55 22.90 20.61
C ALA A 89 9.84 23.18 21.94
N ALA A 90 10.01 22.29 22.92
CA ALA A 90 9.40 22.43 24.24
C ALA A 90 9.93 23.64 25.05
N ASP A 91 11.20 24.00 24.80
CA ASP A 91 11.88 25.11 25.49
C ASP A 91 11.68 26.47 24.79
N ASP A 92 11.24 26.47 23.53
CA ASP A 92 10.96 27.69 22.76
C ASP A 92 9.85 27.44 21.74
N HIS A 93 8.62 27.79 22.09
CA HIS A 93 7.42 27.60 21.25
C HIS A 93 7.45 28.38 19.93
N TRP A 94 8.34 29.37 19.78
CA TRP A 94 8.50 30.13 18.55
C TRP A 94 9.41 29.44 17.52
N LEU A 95 10.22 28.48 17.98
CA LEU A 95 11.17 27.79 17.15
C LEU A 95 10.52 26.55 16.53
N THR A 96 9.99 26.72 15.32
CA THR A 96 9.44 25.62 14.53
C THR A 96 10.54 24.83 13.83
N THR A 97 10.27 23.56 13.52
CA THR A 97 11.15 22.78 12.65
C THR A 97 11.29 23.48 11.31
N GLY A 98 12.51 23.67 10.88
CA GLY A 98 12.80 23.93 9.47
C GLY A 98 12.24 22.77 8.62
N THR A 99 11.86 23.08 7.41
CA THR A 99 11.37 22.07 6.47
C THR A 99 12.49 21.14 6.05
N ASP A 100 12.49 19.92 6.56
CA ASP A 100 13.31 18.84 6.02
C ASP A 100 12.57 18.27 4.79
N TRP A 101 12.87 18.78 3.61
CA TRP A 101 12.22 18.41 2.37
C TRP A 101 13.06 17.39 1.61
N GLY A 102 12.46 16.24 1.28
CA GLY A 102 13.09 15.25 0.42
C GLY A 102 14.35 14.59 0.99
N ARG A 103 14.59 14.72 2.30
CA ARG A 103 15.74 14.10 2.95
C ARG A 103 15.48 12.64 3.33
N PHE A 104 14.23 12.31 3.59
CA PHE A 104 13.79 10.97 3.95
C PHE A 104 12.84 10.47 2.88
N GLU A 105 13.09 9.27 2.39
CA GLU A 105 12.42 8.69 1.25
C GLU A 105 12.01 7.25 1.51
N PHE A 106 11.04 6.76 0.74
CA PHE A 106 10.64 5.36 0.73
C PHE A 106 10.03 5.01 -0.63
N ASP A 107 9.99 3.72 -0.94
CA ASP A 107 9.40 3.23 -2.18
C ASP A 107 8.02 2.62 -1.91
N VAL A 108 7.05 2.97 -2.74
CA VAL A 108 5.78 2.27 -2.82
C VAL A 108 5.79 1.38 -4.05
N THR A 109 5.79 0.09 -3.83
CA THR A 109 5.81 -0.89 -4.92
C THR A 109 4.57 -1.77 -4.91
N ALA A 110 4.19 -2.24 -6.10
CA ALA A 110 3.16 -3.28 -6.23
C ALA A 110 3.55 -4.60 -5.54
N SER A 111 4.79 -4.73 -5.12
CA SER A 111 5.36 -5.90 -4.45
C SER A 111 5.07 -6.00 -2.95
N GLY A 112 3.99 -5.44 -2.47
CA GLY A 112 3.31 -5.95 -1.29
C GLY A 112 2.41 -7.14 -1.64
N ALA A 113 2.25 -7.45 -2.91
CA ALA A 113 1.92 -8.76 -3.38
C ALA A 113 3.24 -9.58 -3.39
N GLU A 114 3.65 -10.13 -2.28
CA GLU A 114 4.45 -11.35 -2.26
C GLU A 114 3.88 -12.21 -3.38
N ALA A 115 4.71 -12.56 -4.32
CA ALA A 115 4.44 -13.16 -5.61
C ALA A 115 3.04 -13.80 -5.67
N LEU A 116 2.06 -13.06 -6.14
CA LEU A 116 0.77 -13.57 -6.50
C LEU A 116 0.98 -14.79 -7.37
N THR A 117 0.97 -15.95 -6.76
CA THR A 117 1.18 -17.19 -7.48
C THR A 117 -0.17 -17.69 -7.94
N LEU A 118 -0.53 -17.36 -9.17
CA LEU A 118 -1.68 -17.98 -9.82
C LEU A 118 -1.24 -19.32 -10.41
N GLN A 119 -1.79 -20.40 -9.91
CA GLN A 119 -1.63 -21.75 -10.47
C GLN A 119 -2.90 -22.14 -11.19
N SER A 120 -2.73 -22.89 -12.28
CA SER A 120 -3.86 -23.40 -13.05
C SER A 120 -3.69 -24.90 -13.31
N GLU A 121 -4.77 -25.65 -13.14
CA GLU A 121 -4.84 -27.08 -13.41
C GLU A 121 -5.99 -27.36 -14.38
N GLY A 122 -5.66 -27.96 -15.53
CA GLY A 122 -6.68 -28.44 -16.48
C GLY A 122 -7.39 -29.68 -15.93
N ARG A 123 -8.72 -29.65 -15.89
CA ARG A 123 -9.60 -30.75 -15.54
C ARG A 123 -10.51 -31.12 -16.69
N VAL A 124 -11.18 -32.24 -16.63
CA VAL A 124 -12.16 -32.62 -17.67
C VAL A 124 -13.33 -31.65 -17.66
N GLY A 125 -13.39 -30.77 -18.68
CA GLY A 125 -14.46 -29.77 -18.84
C GLY A 125 -14.33 -28.52 -18.01
N SER A 126 -13.21 -28.32 -17.30
CA SER A 126 -12.96 -27.11 -16.51
C SER A 126 -11.48 -26.79 -16.38
N ILE A 127 -11.17 -25.57 -15.96
CA ILE A 127 -9.83 -25.17 -15.48
C ILE A 127 -9.98 -24.71 -14.04
N TYR A 128 -9.23 -25.34 -13.16
CA TYR A 128 -9.14 -24.97 -11.76
C TYR A 128 -8.01 -23.96 -11.57
N LEU A 129 -8.33 -22.87 -10.93
CA LEU A 129 -7.39 -21.80 -10.60
C LEU A 129 -7.24 -21.74 -9.08
N ASN A 130 -6.03 -21.62 -8.59
CA ASN A 130 -5.75 -21.30 -7.21
C ASN A 130 -4.67 -20.22 -7.12
N TRP A 131 -4.71 -19.41 -6.07
CA TRP A 131 -3.75 -18.34 -5.86
C TRP A 131 -3.43 -18.15 -4.39
N THR A 132 -2.25 -17.58 -4.15
CA THR A 132 -1.85 -17.09 -2.84
C THR A 132 -1.75 -15.58 -2.89
N GLN A 133 -2.35 -14.91 -1.96
CA GLN A 133 -2.31 -13.47 -1.78
C GLN A 133 -2.41 -13.15 -0.30
N ASP A 134 -1.55 -12.27 0.20
CA ASP A 134 -1.70 -11.76 1.55
C ASP A 134 -2.94 -10.87 1.65
N GLU A 135 -3.70 -11.07 2.71
CA GLU A 135 -4.86 -10.26 3.02
C GLU A 135 -4.43 -8.93 3.65
N TYR A 136 -5.13 -7.87 3.30
CA TYR A 136 -4.97 -6.56 3.93
C TYR A 136 -6.35 -5.95 4.23
N ASP A 137 -6.41 -5.12 5.27
CA ASP A 137 -7.65 -4.63 5.90
C ASP A 137 -8.65 -3.96 4.94
N THR A 138 -8.20 -3.46 3.80
CA THR A 138 -9.07 -2.78 2.82
C THR A 138 -9.40 -3.64 1.62
N MET A 139 -9.12 -4.95 1.66
CA MET A 139 -9.38 -5.87 0.57
C MET A 139 -10.82 -6.37 0.62
N ALA A 140 -11.61 -6.11 -0.45
CA ALA A 140 -12.96 -6.64 -0.60
C ALA A 140 -12.98 -8.02 -1.27
N GLY A 141 -12.01 -8.28 -2.16
CA GLY A 141 -11.93 -9.57 -2.85
C GLY A 141 -11.27 -9.51 -4.23
N TYR A 142 -11.71 -10.40 -5.15
CA TYR A 142 -11.05 -10.59 -6.43
C TYR A 142 -12.02 -10.57 -7.61
N ASN A 143 -11.51 -10.11 -8.76
CA ASN A 143 -12.09 -10.37 -10.07
C ASN A 143 -11.14 -11.25 -10.89
N ILE A 144 -11.70 -12.19 -11.66
CA ILE A 144 -10.95 -13.08 -12.53
C ILE A 144 -11.26 -12.76 -13.98
N TYR A 145 -10.20 -12.67 -14.77
CA TYR A 145 -10.27 -12.38 -16.20
C TYR A 145 -9.67 -13.52 -17.01
N ARG A 146 -10.31 -13.82 -18.14
CA ARG A 146 -9.89 -14.86 -19.07
C ARG A 146 -9.79 -14.31 -20.49
N SER A 147 -8.77 -14.79 -21.22
CA SER A 147 -8.59 -14.56 -22.65
C SER A 147 -8.28 -15.89 -23.37
N GLU A 148 -8.64 -16.00 -24.64
CA GLU A 148 -8.23 -17.09 -25.52
C GLU A 148 -6.93 -16.77 -26.28
N THR A 149 -6.54 -15.49 -26.39
CA THR A 149 -5.35 -15.06 -27.13
C THR A 149 -4.20 -14.60 -26.22
N GLY A 150 -4.50 -14.11 -25.03
CA GLY A 150 -3.53 -13.51 -24.11
C GLY A 150 -3.14 -12.08 -24.45
N GLU A 151 -3.73 -11.50 -25.51
CA GLU A 151 -3.46 -10.12 -25.94
C GLU A 151 -4.13 -9.11 -25.01
N GLU A 152 -3.49 -7.96 -24.81
CA GLU A 152 -4.07 -6.85 -24.04
C GLU A 152 -5.42 -6.43 -24.66
N GLY A 153 -6.43 -6.23 -23.82
CA GLY A 153 -7.81 -5.90 -24.26
C GLY A 153 -8.67 -7.10 -24.66
N SER A 154 -8.11 -8.31 -24.80
CA SER A 154 -8.87 -9.55 -25.10
C SER A 154 -9.47 -10.22 -23.86
N PHE A 155 -9.06 -9.80 -22.68
CA PHE A 155 -9.50 -10.38 -21.41
C PHE A 155 -10.92 -9.94 -21.04
N LYS A 156 -11.71 -10.90 -20.60
CA LYS A 156 -13.09 -10.67 -20.15
C LYS A 156 -13.25 -11.21 -18.73
N LYS A 157 -13.90 -10.43 -17.89
CA LYS A 157 -14.27 -10.84 -16.53
C LYS A 157 -15.21 -12.05 -16.59
N ILE A 158 -14.92 -13.07 -15.80
CA ILE A 158 -15.66 -14.35 -15.81
C ILE A 158 -16.45 -14.63 -14.53
N ASN A 159 -16.11 -14.00 -13.40
CA ASN A 159 -16.93 -14.05 -12.19
C ASN A 159 -18.05 -13.00 -12.26
N SER A 160 -19.27 -13.36 -11.85
CA SER A 160 -20.44 -12.50 -11.89
C SER A 160 -20.50 -11.49 -10.75
N SER A 161 -19.92 -11.84 -9.61
CA SER A 161 -19.76 -11.01 -8.41
C SER A 161 -18.31 -11.09 -7.95
N ILE A 162 -17.86 -10.10 -7.17
CA ILE A 162 -16.54 -10.13 -6.55
C ILE A 162 -16.45 -11.40 -5.70
N LEU A 163 -15.37 -12.16 -5.87
CA LEU A 163 -15.02 -13.28 -5.00
C LEU A 163 -14.53 -12.72 -3.67
N SER A 164 -14.91 -13.35 -2.57
CA SER A 164 -14.47 -12.92 -1.24
C SER A 164 -12.94 -12.92 -1.11
N SER A 165 -12.39 -12.06 -0.26
CA SER A 165 -10.96 -12.04 0.06
C SER A 165 -10.46 -13.37 0.63
N GLU A 166 -11.33 -14.16 1.27
CA GLU A 166 -11.02 -15.48 1.80
C GLU A 166 -10.97 -16.57 0.74
N GLU A 167 -11.61 -16.35 -0.42
CA GLU A 167 -11.61 -17.30 -1.53
C GLU A 167 -10.25 -17.26 -2.23
N LYS A 168 -9.57 -18.40 -2.29
CA LYS A 168 -8.25 -18.57 -2.94
C LYS A 168 -8.30 -19.52 -4.12
N GLU A 169 -9.50 -19.87 -4.57
CA GLU A 169 -9.71 -20.81 -5.67
C GLU A 169 -10.92 -20.44 -6.53
N TYR A 170 -10.90 -20.82 -7.79
CA TYR A 170 -12.00 -20.64 -8.73
C TYR A 170 -11.98 -21.74 -9.79
N GLU A 171 -13.14 -22.28 -10.13
CA GLU A 171 -13.27 -23.26 -11.19
C GLU A 171 -14.01 -22.67 -12.41
N ASP A 172 -13.28 -22.47 -13.50
CA ASP A 172 -13.86 -22.05 -14.75
C ASP A 172 -14.42 -23.25 -15.53
N LYS A 173 -15.75 -23.39 -15.52
CA LYS A 173 -16.49 -24.45 -16.22
C LYS A 173 -16.93 -24.07 -17.64
N LYS A 174 -16.59 -22.86 -18.09
CA LYS A 174 -16.97 -22.36 -19.43
C LYS A 174 -15.78 -22.40 -20.38
N VAL A 175 -15.08 -23.53 -20.41
CA VAL A 175 -13.92 -23.78 -21.28
C VAL A 175 -14.19 -24.93 -22.25
N GLU A 176 -13.53 -24.90 -23.39
CA GLU A 176 -13.62 -25.94 -24.43
C GLU A 176 -12.37 -26.81 -24.40
N ALA A 177 -12.54 -28.11 -24.51
CA ALA A 177 -11.41 -29.06 -24.54
C ALA A 177 -10.48 -28.78 -25.75
N GLY A 178 -9.15 -28.79 -25.48
CA GLY A 178 -8.14 -28.55 -26.49
C GLY A 178 -7.84 -27.09 -26.81
N LYS A 179 -8.56 -26.16 -26.20
CA LYS A 179 -8.22 -24.73 -26.27
C LYS A 179 -7.27 -24.31 -25.15
N LYS A 180 -6.43 -23.32 -25.47
CA LYS A 180 -5.58 -22.63 -24.50
C LYS A 180 -6.27 -21.40 -23.99
N TYR A 181 -6.19 -21.15 -22.68
CA TYR A 181 -6.73 -19.97 -22.04
C TYR A 181 -5.65 -19.28 -21.20
N TYR A 182 -5.77 -17.97 -21.08
CA TYR A 182 -4.91 -17.11 -20.29
C TYR A 182 -5.75 -16.46 -19.21
N TYR A 183 -5.22 -16.40 -18.00
CA TYR A 183 -5.91 -15.84 -16.86
C TYR A 183 -5.05 -14.80 -16.16
N TYR A 184 -5.70 -13.79 -15.64
CA TYR A 184 -5.19 -12.97 -14.56
C TYR A 184 -6.33 -12.67 -13.59
N PHE A 185 -6.00 -12.21 -12.41
CA PHE A 185 -7.00 -11.67 -11.50
C PHE A 185 -6.55 -10.29 -11.00
N THR A 186 -7.50 -9.54 -10.50
CA THR A 186 -7.33 -8.23 -9.90
C THR A 186 -7.83 -8.30 -8.47
N VAL A 187 -7.23 -7.50 -7.62
CA VAL A 187 -7.71 -7.27 -6.26
C VAL A 187 -8.68 -6.09 -6.29
N VAL A 188 -9.79 -6.22 -5.58
CA VAL A 188 -10.78 -5.16 -5.40
C VAL A 188 -10.76 -4.71 -3.96
N ASP A 189 -10.68 -3.41 -3.72
CA ASP A 189 -10.71 -2.84 -2.38
C ASP A 189 -12.15 -2.53 -1.91
N THR A 190 -12.30 -2.19 -0.63
CA THR A 190 -13.60 -1.82 -0.03
C THR A 190 -14.20 -0.54 -0.61
N ALA A 191 -13.41 0.28 -1.32
CA ALA A 191 -13.90 1.42 -2.10
C ALA A 191 -14.29 1.04 -3.54
N MET A 192 -14.30 -0.26 -3.87
CA MET A 192 -14.60 -0.81 -5.21
C MET A 192 -13.58 -0.41 -6.28
N SER A 193 -12.39 0.01 -5.89
CA SER A 193 -11.28 0.24 -6.81
C SER A 193 -10.61 -1.10 -7.13
N GLU A 194 -10.25 -1.30 -8.39
CA GLU A 194 -9.69 -2.55 -8.90
C GLU A 194 -8.22 -2.35 -9.27
N SER A 195 -7.33 -3.24 -8.75
CA SER A 195 -5.90 -3.25 -9.11
C SER A 195 -5.72 -3.78 -10.54
N ARG A 196 -4.72 -3.30 -11.22
CA ARG A 196 -4.22 -3.92 -12.46
C ARG A 196 -2.91 -4.64 -12.23
#